data_0000c669ba37733f5416f89f2770f466
#
_entry.id   0000c669ba37733f5416f89f2770f466
#
_cell.length_a   1.000
_cell.length_b   1.000
_cell.length_c   1.000
_cell.angle_alpha   90.00
_cell.angle_beta   90.00
_cell.angle_gamma   90.00
#
_symmetry.space_group_name_H-M   'P 1'
#
loop_
_entity.id
_entity.type
_entity.pdbx_description
1 polymer ?
#
loop_
_entity_poly.entity_id
_entity_poly.type
_entity_poly.pdbx_seq_one_letter_code
_entity_poly.pdbx_strand_id
1 'polypeptide(L)' 'MTYRDLLDNLQMMAELEPSMLNRTVMASYEDAEFFEVENIMIEPLGNNYHDNKQPLLILGG' A
#
# COMPACT_ATOMS: atom_id res chain seq x y z
N MET A 1 -2.24 -9.42 -7.32
CA MET A 1 -3.13 -8.34 -6.80
C MET A 1 -2.89 -7.08 -7.59
N THR A 2 -3.95 -6.42 -8.00
CA THR A 2 -3.85 -5.11 -8.65
C THR A 2 -4.14 -4.00 -7.65
N TYR A 3 -3.86 -2.76 -8.06
CA TYR A 3 -4.23 -1.62 -7.22
C TYR A 3 -5.74 -1.52 -7.03
N ARG A 4 -6.50 -1.96 -8.02
CA ARG A 4 -7.96 -2.02 -7.89
C ARG A 4 -8.35 -2.98 -6.77
N ASP A 5 -7.73 -4.14 -6.73
CA ASP A 5 -8.00 -5.12 -5.66
C ASP A 5 -7.66 -4.55 -4.29
N LEU A 6 -6.53 -3.85 -4.20
CA LEU A 6 -6.12 -3.20 -2.95
C LEU A 6 -7.11 -2.13 -2.52
N LEU A 7 -7.53 -1.30 -3.46
CA LEU A 7 -8.51 -0.24 -3.18
C LEU A 7 -9.83 -0.82 -2.68
N ASP A 8 -10.33 -1.85 -3.37
CA ASP A 8 -11.59 -2.47 -3.00
C ASP A 8 -11.53 -3.07 -1.61
N ASN A 9 -10.41 -3.71 -1.27
CA ASN A 9 -10.22 -4.27 0.07
C ASN A 9 -10.17 -3.18 1.13
N LEU A 10 -9.47 -2.10 0.88
CA LEU A 10 -9.39 -0.99 1.82
C LEU A 10 -10.75 -0.33 2.04
N GLN A 11 -11.51 -0.17 0.98
CA GLN A 11 -12.86 0.39 1.07
C GLN A 11 -13.78 -0.51 1.89
N MET A 12 -13.71 -1.82 1.66
CA MET A 12 -14.49 -2.78 2.42
C MET A 12 -14.15 -2.73 3.90
N MET A 13 -12.87 -2.70 4.21
CA MET A 13 -12.42 -2.62 5.61
C MET A 13 -12.89 -1.34 6.28
N ALA A 14 -12.85 -0.23 5.56
CA ALA A 14 -13.31 1.05 6.11
C ALA A 14 -14.82 1.05 6.37
N GLU A 15 -15.59 0.34 5.55
CA GLU A 15 -17.03 0.22 5.78
C GLU A 15 -17.35 -0.68 6.97
N LEU A 16 -16.62 -1.78 7.11
CA LEU A 16 -16.84 -2.71 8.20
C LEU A 16 -16.35 -2.19 9.55
N GLU A 17 -15.24 -1.47 9.54
CA GLU A 17 -14.64 -0.93 10.75
C GLU A 17 -14.07 0.45 10.48
N PRO A 18 -14.90 1.50 10.53
CA PRO A 18 -14.43 2.86 10.20
C PRO A 18 -13.28 3.35 11.08
N SER A 19 -13.17 2.84 12.30
CA SER A 19 -12.10 3.24 13.20
C SER A 19 -10.71 2.89 12.67
N MET A 20 -10.62 1.93 11.74
CA MET A 20 -9.34 1.55 11.19
C MET A 20 -8.69 2.68 10.38
N LEU A 21 -9.47 3.64 9.92
CA LEU A 21 -8.93 4.77 9.15
C LEU A 21 -7.97 5.64 9.96
N ASN A 22 -8.04 5.58 11.28
CA ASN A 22 -7.15 6.34 12.16
C ASN A 22 -5.98 5.51 12.68
N ARG A 23 -5.86 4.26 12.24
CA ARG A 23 -4.76 3.40 12.65
C ARG A 23 -3.56 3.63 11.77
N THR A 24 -2.40 3.43 12.34
CA THR A 24 -1.13 3.54 11.62
C THR A 24 -0.97 2.40 10.62
N VAL A 25 -0.54 2.72 9.42
CA VAL A 25 -0.24 1.70 8.41
C VAL A 25 1.08 1.05 8.76
N MET A 26 1.06 -0.27 8.81
CA MET A 26 2.25 -1.08 9.08
C MET A 26 2.52 -1.97 7.89
N ALA A 27 3.78 -2.26 7.66
CA ALA A 27 4.19 -3.18 6.61
C ALA A 27 5.24 -4.14 7.14
N SER A 28 5.40 -5.26 6.45
CA SER A 28 6.43 -6.24 6.82
C SER A 28 6.95 -6.93 5.57
N TYR A 29 8.20 -7.37 5.65
CA TYR A 29 8.76 -8.32 4.70
C TYR A 29 8.60 -9.73 5.25
N GLU A 30 8.87 -10.73 4.42
CA GLU A 30 8.63 -12.13 4.78
C GLU A 30 9.17 -12.53 6.13
N ASP A 31 10.41 -12.16 6.44
CA ASP A 31 11.08 -12.54 7.67
C ASP A 31 11.41 -11.36 8.56
N ALA A 32 10.86 -10.21 8.27
CA ALA A 32 11.19 -8.98 9.00
C ALA A 32 10.07 -8.60 9.95
N GLU A 33 10.43 -7.80 10.92
CA GLU A 33 9.46 -7.22 11.83
C GLU A 33 8.60 -6.20 11.10
N PHE A 34 7.44 -5.90 11.66
CA PHE A 34 6.59 -4.85 11.14
C PHE A 34 7.25 -3.49 11.34
N PHE A 35 7.07 -2.62 10.37
CA PHE A 35 7.53 -1.24 10.48
C PHE A 35 6.41 -0.29 10.09
N GLU A 36 6.46 0.90 10.66
CA GLU A 36 5.50 1.95 10.36
C GLU A 36 5.78 2.56 9.00
N VAL A 37 4.73 2.68 8.19
CA VAL A 37 4.82 3.32 6.89
C VAL A 37 4.61 4.82 7.08
N GLU A 38 5.64 5.62 6.80
CA GLU A 38 5.55 7.07 6.93
C GLU A 38 4.95 7.73 5.70
N ASN A 39 5.37 7.26 4.53
CA ASN A 39 4.94 7.86 3.28
C ASN A 39 4.75 6.81 2.22
N ILE A 40 3.85 7.09 1.31
CA ILE A 40 3.63 6.27 0.14
C ILE A 40 3.80 7.17 -1.08
N MET A 41 4.59 6.71 -2.02
CA MET A 41 4.78 7.41 -3.28
C MET A 41 4.54 6.45 -4.42
N ILE A 42 3.76 6.87 -5.40
CA ILE A 42 3.57 6.12 -6.62
C ILE A 42 4.46 6.76 -7.67
N GLU A 43 5.38 5.99 -8.22
CA GLU A 43 6.25 6.51 -9.26
C GLU A 43 5.44 6.82 -10.51
N PRO A 44 5.76 7.93 -11.20
CA PRO A 44 5.05 8.27 -12.43
C PRO A 44 5.20 7.15 -13.46
N LEU A 45 4.19 6.98 -14.26
CA LEU A 45 4.25 6.07 -15.39
C LEU A 45 5.39 6.53 -16.29
N GLY A 46 6.37 5.66 -16.42
CA GLY A 46 7.58 6.00 -17.14
C GLY A 46 8.08 4.88 -18.01
N ASN A 47 9.27 5.07 -18.53
CA ASN A 47 9.85 4.17 -19.50
C ASN A 47 10.42 2.89 -18.91
N ASN A 48 10.45 2.80 -17.60
CA ASN A 48 11.09 1.68 -16.93
C ASN A 48 10.12 0.58 -16.53
N TYR A 49 8.85 0.74 -16.83
CA TYR A 49 7.82 -0.21 -16.43
C TYR A 49 7.29 -0.96 -17.62
N HIS A 50 7.21 -2.28 -17.47
CA HIS A 50 6.72 -3.17 -18.50
C HIS A 50 5.50 -3.93 -17.99
N ASP A 51 4.65 -4.40 -18.89
CA ASP A 51 3.55 -5.31 -18.57
C ASP A 51 2.55 -4.74 -17.56
N ASN A 52 2.26 -3.44 -17.64
CA ASN A 52 1.30 -2.79 -16.75
C ASN A 52 1.67 -2.83 -15.26
N LYS A 53 2.94 -3.03 -14.97
CA LYS A 53 3.41 -3.06 -13.60
C LYS A 53 3.96 -1.72 -13.20
N GLN A 54 3.41 -1.16 -12.13
CA GLN A 54 3.90 0.07 -11.54
C GLN A 54 4.08 -0.17 -10.05
N PRO A 55 5.31 -0.08 -9.54
CA PRO A 55 5.54 -0.33 -8.13
C PRO A 55 4.99 0.78 -7.26
N LEU A 56 4.55 0.39 -6.08
CA LEU A 56 4.22 1.33 -5.03
C LEU A 56 5.47 1.50 -4.18
N LEU A 57 6.00 2.71 -4.14
CA LEU A 57 7.17 3.00 -3.32
C LEU A 57 6.71 3.37 -1.92
N ILE A 58 7.14 2.59 -0.95
CA ILE A 58 6.82 2.81 0.45
C ILE A 58 8.07 3.32 1.15
N LEU A 59 7.97 4.52 1.72
CA LEU A 59 9.08 5.13 2.45
C LEU A 59 8.84 4.91 3.94
N GLY A 60 9.52 3.91 4.49
CA GLY A 60 9.42 3.58 5.90
C GLY A 60 10.37 4.40 6.74
N GLY A 61 9.97 4.62 7.95
CA GLY A 61 10.77 5.38 8.89
C GLY A 61 11.52 4.55 9.92
#